data_1441cfafc4944e330a97a932f460c115
#
_entry.id   1441cfafc4944e330a97a932f460c115
#
_cell.length_a   1.000
_cell.length_b   1.000
_cell.length_c   1.000
_cell.angle_alpha   90.00
_cell.angle_beta   90.00
_cell.angle_gamma   90.00
#
_symmetry.space_group_name_H-M   'P 1'
#
loop_
_entity.id
_entity.type
_entity.pdbx_description
1 polymer ?
#
loop_
_entity_poly.entity_id
_entity_poly.type
_entity_poly.pdbx_seq_one_letter_code
_entity_poly.pdbx_strand_id
1 'polypeptide(L)'
;MPTKPKSPSINRPRAAAKKPLSPRGRGSVAATDEENRLLSLFAQNLRLVRNARGLSQEALADLADLDRTYISGIERRLRNVAIKNIQRLADALKVDARVLLDPELTKNPKYQP
;
A
#
# COMPACT_ATOMS: atom_id res chain seq x y z
N MET A 1 -6.67 8.51 24.92
CA MET A 1 -6.32 8.44 24.46
C MET A 1 -6.09 8.12 24.04
N PRO A 2 -6.01 7.86 23.94
CA PRO A 2 -5.63 7.51 23.44
C PRO A 2 -5.52 6.94 22.81
N THR A 3 -5.49 6.51 22.83
CA THR A 3 -5.25 6.00 22.16
C THR A 3 -4.98 5.38 21.52
N LYS A 4 -4.92 4.92 21.58
CA LYS A 4 -4.55 4.37 20.88
C LYS A 4 -4.31 3.63 20.49
N PRO A 5 -4.35 3.39 20.35
CA PRO A 5 -3.91 2.70 19.81
C PRO A 5 -3.57 2.06 19.36
N LYS A 6 -3.64 1.64 19.47
CA LYS A 6 -3.13 1.23 18.93
C LYS A 6 -2.94 0.52 18.32
N SER A 7 -2.95 0.25 18.43
CA SER A 7 -2.65 -0.24 17.63
C SER A 7 -2.48 -0.87 17.15
N PRO A 8 -2.65 -1.17 17.35
CA PRO A 8 -2.39 -1.68 16.64
C PRO A 8 -2.13 -2.35 16.23
N SER A 9 -2.27 -2.64 16.60
CA SER A 9 -2.02 -3.02 15.95
C SER A 9 -1.90 -3.57 15.44
N ILE A 10 -2.09 -3.90 15.80
CA ILE A 10 -2.01 -4.24 15.21
C ILE A 10 -1.88 -4.80 14.59
N ASN A 11 -2.15 -5.17 14.77
CA ASN A 11 -1.98 -5.46 14.06
C ASN A 11 -1.68 -5.99 13.71
N ARG A 12 -1.86 -6.37 14.26
CA ARG A 12 -1.50 -6.76 13.91
C ARG A 12 -1.47 -7.58 13.63
N PRO A 13 -1.62 -7.86 13.58
CA PRO A 13 -1.58 -8.51 13.16
C PRO A 13 -1.51 -9.24 12.89
N ARG A 14 -1.78 -9.67 13.25
CA ARG A 14 -1.57 -10.12 12.84
C ARG A 14 -1.69 -10.68 12.30
N ALA A 15 -1.84 -10.95 12.52
CA ALA A 15 -1.92 -11.31 11.77
C ALA A 15 -2.09 -11.61 11.16
N ALA A 16 -2.19 -11.96 11.57
CA ALA A 16 -2.25 -12.25 10.84
C ALA A 16 -2.29 -12.62 10.30
N ALA A 17 -2.26 -13.03 10.65
CA ALA A 17 -2.20 -13.37 9.98
C ALA A 17 -2.25 -13.94 9.52
N LYS A 18 -2.34 -14.44 9.85
CA LYS A 18 -2.34 -14.91 9.34
C LYS A 18 -2.57 -15.44 8.67
N LYS A 19 -2.79 -15.94 8.86
CA LYS A 19 -3.01 -16.40 8.14
C LYS A 19 -3.30 -16.69 7.37
N PRO A 20 -3.47 -17.09 7.54
CA PRO A 20 -3.74 -17.42 6.60
C PRO A 20 -4.03 -17.72 5.97
N LEU A 21 -4.20 -18.10 6.06
CA LEU A 21 -4.38 -18.42 5.25
C LEU A 21 -4.50 -18.73 4.48
N SER A 22 -4.57 -19.14 4.45
CA SER A 22 -4.56 -19.42 3.51
C SER A 22 -4.72 -19.74 2.88
N PRO A 23 -4.89 -20.12 2.74
CA PRO A 23 -4.86 -20.40 1.98
C PRO A 23 -4.92 -20.57 1.40
N ARG A 24 -5.08 -20.91 1.37
CA ARG A 24 -4.91 -21.04 0.57
C ARG A 24 -4.56 -21.03 -0.15
N GLY A 25 -4.54 -21.31 -0.19
CA GLY A 25 -3.94 -21.17 -0.99
C GLY A 25 -3.92 -21.29 -1.62
N ARG A 26 -4.24 -21.71 -1.64
CA ARG A 26 -4.00 -21.65 -2.49
C ARG A 26 -3.63 -21.21 -3.11
N GLY A 27 -3.78 -21.34 -2.80
CA GLY A 27 -3.48 -20.87 -3.54
C GLY A 27 -2.64 -20.58 -3.60
N SER A 28 -2.20 -21.14 -3.10
CA SER A 28 -1.14 -20.59 -3.50
C SER A 28 -0.75 -20.72 -4.85
N VAL A 29 -1.42 -21.08 -5.58
CA VAL A 29 -1.15 -20.84 -6.96
C VAL A 29 -0.84 -19.38 -7.11
N ALA A 30 0.24 -19.07 -7.77
CA ALA A 30 0.59 -17.69 -8.00
C ALA A 30 -0.55 -17.02 -8.75
N ALA A 31 -0.88 -15.82 -8.32
CA ALA A 31 -1.91 -15.06 -9.01
C ALA A 31 -1.45 -14.78 -10.44
N THR A 32 -2.40 -14.74 -11.36
CA THR A 32 -2.11 -14.44 -12.76
C THR A 32 -1.73 -12.97 -12.90
N ASP A 33 -1.13 -12.62 -14.02
CA ASP A 33 -0.82 -11.21 -14.33
C ASP A 33 -2.10 -10.39 -14.32
N GLU A 34 -3.19 -10.97 -14.80
CA GLU A 34 -4.46 -10.26 -14.82
C GLU A 34 -4.94 -9.96 -13.40
N GLU A 35 -4.80 -10.94 -12.50
CA GLU A 35 -5.23 -10.75 -11.12
C GLU A 35 -4.35 -9.75 -10.40
N ASN A 36 -3.09 -9.65 -10.80
CA ASN A 36 -2.14 -8.76 -10.17
C ASN A 36 -2.11 -7.37 -10.80
N ARG A 37 -2.89 -7.15 -11.84
CA ARG A 37 -2.83 -5.90 -12.59
C ARG A 37 -3.11 -4.69 -11.71
N LEU A 38 -4.14 -4.77 -10.89
CA LEU A 38 -4.49 -3.64 -10.03
C LEU A 38 -3.43 -3.41 -8.95
N LEU A 39 -2.89 -4.48 -8.39
CA LEU A 39 -1.83 -4.36 -7.41
C LEU A 39 -0.58 -3.71 -8.02
N SER A 40 -0.23 -4.13 -9.24
CA SER A 40 0.92 -3.54 -9.93
C SER A 40 0.69 -2.06 -10.21
N LEU A 41 -0.52 -1.70 -10.61
CA LEU A 41 -0.87 -0.31 -10.84
C LEU A 41 -0.77 0.50 -9.55
N PHE A 42 -1.32 -0.03 -8.48
CA PHE A 42 -1.28 0.65 -7.19
C PHE A 42 0.16 0.85 -6.72
N ALA A 43 0.98 -0.19 -6.83
CA ALA A 43 2.38 -0.12 -6.42
C ALA A 43 3.14 0.95 -7.21
N GLN A 44 2.93 0.99 -8.51
CA GLN A 44 3.57 1.96 -9.37
C GLN A 44 3.13 3.38 -9.01
N ASN A 45 1.83 3.58 -8.85
CA ASN A 45 1.29 4.90 -8.53
C ASN A 45 1.74 5.36 -7.14
N LEU A 46 1.77 4.45 -6.19
CA LEU A 46 2.21 4.78 -4.83
C LEU A 46 3.64 5.30 -4.86
N ARG A 47 4.53 4.59 -5.55
CA ARG A 47 5.92 5.03 -5.66
C ARG A 47 6.02 6.38 -6.36
N LEU A 48 5.24 6.56 -7.42
CA LEU A 48 5.29 7.78 -8.20
C LEU A 48 4.87 9.00 -7.36
N VAL A 49 3.76 8.88 -6.64
CA VAL A 49 3.27 9.98 -5.80
C VAL A 49 4.20 10.21 -4.62
N ARG A 50 4.70 9.13 -4.01
CA ARG A 50 5.64 9.23 -2.90
C ARG A 50 6.89 10.01 -3.33
N ASN A 51 7.46 9.65 -4.47
CA ASN A 51 8.65 10.34 -4.99
C ASN A 51 8.33 11.79 -5.33
N ALA A 52 7.15 12.06 -5.87
CA ALA A 52 6.74 13.42 -6.20
C ALA A 52 6.62 14.29 -4.95
N ARG A 53 6.32 13.67 -3.80
CA ARG A 53 6.25 14.37 -2.52
C ARG A 53 7.60 14.44 -1.82
N GLY A 54 8.64 13.83 -2.41
CA GLY A 54 9.96 13.84 -1.81
C GLY A 54 10.08 12.97 -0.57
N LEU A 55 9.24 11.95 -0.44
CA LEU A 55 9.21 11.11 0.75
C LEU A 55 9.94 9.79 0.52
N SER A 56 10.70 9.37 1.54
CA SER A 56 11.23 8.01 1.55
C SER A 56 10.12 7.05 1.94
N GLN A 57 10.36 5.75 1.76
CA GLN A 57 9.41 4.76 2.23
C GLN A 57 9.18 4.88 3.73
N GLU A 58 10.25 5.13 4.46
CA GLU A 58 10.16 5.28 5.92
C GLU A 58 9.35 6.50 6.31
N ALA A 59 9.58 7.62 5.63
CA ALA A 59 8.82 8.84 5.92
C ALA A 59 7.34 8.66 5.63
N LEU A 60 7.02 8.00 4.52
CA LEU A 60 5.61 7.73 4.20
C LEU A 60 4.99 6.81 5.25
N ALA A 61 5.73 5.78 5.67
CA ALA A 61 5.23 4.85 6.68
C ALA A 61 4.89 5.59 7.97
N ASP A 62 5.78 6.48 8.40
CA ASP A 62 5.55 7.28 9.60
C ASP A 62 4.29 8.14 9.46
N LEU A 63 4.13 8.81 8.33
CA LEU A 63 2.97 9.67 8.10
C LEU A 63 1.68 8.88 8.02
N ALA A 64 1.74 7.67 7.47
CA ALA A 64 0.55 6.83 7.30
C ALA A 64 0.29 5.93 8.51
N ASP A 65 1.19 5.93 9.48
CA ASP A 65 1.14 5.07 10.65
C ASP A 65 1.12 3.60 10.23
N LEU A 66 2.03 3.26 9.34
CA LEU A 66 2.20 1.91 8.81
C LEU A 66 3.66 1.50 8.96
N ASP A 67 3.91 0.20 8.90
CA ASP A 67 5.26 -0.32 8.96
C ASP A 67 5.98 -0.09 7.64
N ARG A 68 7.26 0.33 7.69
CA ARG A 68 8.04 0.55 6.48
C ARG A 68 8.13 -0.71 5.62
N THR A 69 8.26 -1.87 6.24
CA THR A 69 8.36 -3.12 5.48
C THR A 69 7.07 -3.40 4.71
N TYR A 70 5.93 -2.94 5.25
CA TYR A 70 4.65 -3.07 4.53
C TYR A 70 4.66 -2.18 3.29
N ILE A 71 5.11 -0.92 3.43
CA ILE A 71 5.23 -0.02 2.29
C ILE A 71 6.15 -0.63 1.22
N SER A 72 7.31 -1.09 1.65
CA SER A 72 8.27 -1.72 0.73
C SER A 72 7.65 -2.93 0.04
N GLY A 73 6.92 -3.75 0.81
CA GLY A 73 6.26 -4.93 0.27
C GLY A 73 5.22 -4.59 -0.78
N ILE A 74 4.44 -3.53 -0.54
CA ILE A 74 3.45 -3.08 -1.52
C ILE A 74 4.15 -2.62 -2.80
N GLU A 75 5.18 -1.79 -2.68
CA GLU A 75 5.86 -1.23 -3.85
C GLU A 75 6.57 -2.31 -4.66
N ARG A 76 6.92 -3.42 -4.01
CA ARG A 76 7.54 -4.56 -4.69
C ARG A 76 6.51 -5.58 -5.17
N ARG A 77 5.23 -5.30 -4.94
CA ARG A 77 4.11 -6.16 -5.33
C ARG A 77 4.12 -7.50 -4.60
N LEU A 78 4.64 -7.50 -3.37
CA LEU A 78 4.69 -8.69 -2.54
C LEU A 78 3.61 -8.73 -1.48
N ARG A 79 2.85 -7.64 -1.33
CA ARG A 79 1.81 -7.52 -0.32
C ARG A 79 0.55 -6.95 -0.94
N ASN A 80 -0.58 -7.51 -0.55
CA ASN A 80 -1.87 -6.89 -0.86
C ASN A 80 -2.05 -5.66 0.01
N VAL A 81 -2.90 -4.75 -0.42
CA VAL A 81 -3.19 -3.57 0.36
C VAL A 81 -4.68 -3.53 0.69
N ALA A 82 -4.99 -3.38 1.96
CA ALA A 82 -6.35 -3.25 2.42
C ALA A 82 -6.89 -1.86 2.09
N ILE A 83 -8.19 -1.77 1.88
CA ILE A 83 -8.81 -0.49 1.55
C ILE A 83 -8.52 0.57 2.61
N LYS A 84 -8.56 0.18 3.89
CA LYS A 84 -8.23 1.12 4.96
C LYS A 84 -6.83 1.70 4.79
N ASN A 85 -5.90 0.89 4.35
CA ASN A 85 -4.53 1.33 4.20
C ASN A 85 -4.36 2.19 2.94
N ILE A 86 -5.16 1.94 1.91
CA ILE A 86 -5.19 2.85 0.75
C ILE A 86 -5.59 4.23 1.23
N GLN A 87 -6.59 4.32 2.10
CA GLN A 87 -7.03 5.61 2.62
C GLN A 87 -5.92 6.27 3.44
N ARG A 88 -5.25 5.50 4.30
CA ARG A 88 -4.15 6.04 5.11
C ARG A 88 -3.03 6.58 4.23
N LEU A 89 -2.69 5.84 3.20
CA LEU A 89 -1.62 6.25 2.28
C LEU A 89 -2.02 7.50 1.51
N ALA A 90 -3.26 7.55 1.03
CA ALA A 90 -3.74 8.72 0.31
C ALA A 90 -3.73 9.96 1.21
N ASP A 91 -4.19 9.79 2.45
CA ASP A 91 -4.20 10.91 3.41
C ASP A 91 -2.77 11.39 3.70
N ALA A 92 -1.84 10.45 3.88
CA ALA A 92 -0.44 10.80 4.15
C ALA A 92 0.18 11.53 2.96
N LEU A 93 -0.20 11.14 1.76
CA LEU A 93 0.31 11.76 0.53
C LEU A 93 -0.48 12.99 0.13
N LYS A 94 -1.59 13.26 0.82
CA LYS A 94 -2.45 14.42 0.57
C LYS A 94 -3.02 14.40 -0.85
N VAL A 95 -3.47 13.22 -1.26
CA VAL A 95 -4.13 13.03 -2.54
C VAL A 95 -5.43 12.27 -2.33
N ASP A 96 -6.31 12.34 -3.30
CA ASP A 96 -7.51 11.52 -3.30
C ASP A 96 -7.08 10.06 -3.53
N ALA A 97 -7.72 9.12 -2.84
CA ALA A 97 -7.38 7.71 -2.97
C ALA A 97 -7.47 7.23 -4.43
N ARG A 98 -8.36 7.83 -5.23
CA ARG A 98 -8.51 7.48 -6.64
C ARG A 98 -7.24 7.74 -7.44
N VAL A 99 -6.42 8.69 -7.01
CA VAL A 99 -5.15 8.97 -7.67
C VAL A 99 -4.26 7.74 -7.66
N LEU A 100 -4.29 6.99 -6.56
CA LEU A 100 -3.44 5.81 -6.42
C LEU A 100 -3.93 4.63 -7.27
N LEU A 101 -5.12 4.74 -7.84
CA LEU A 101 -5.68 3.71 -8.71
C LEU A 101 -5.89 4.20 -10.13
N ASP A 102 -5.35 5.35 -10.46
CA ASP A 102 -5.52 5.96 -11.78
C ASP A 102 -4.60 5.31 -12.80
N PRO A 103 -5.13 4.63 -13.82
CA PRO A 103 -4.28 3.98 -14.81
C PRO A 103 -3.49 4.94 -15.70
N GLU A 104 -3.85 6.22 -15.67
CA GLU A 104 -3.18 7.24 -16.49
C GLU A 104 -2.23 8.11 -15.68
N LEU A 105 -1.97 7.75 -14.42
CA LEU A 105 -1.17 8.61 -13.55
C LEU A 105 0.24 8.83 -14.08
N THR A 106 0.83 7.80 -14.67
CA THR A 106 2.19 7.89 -15.20
C THR A 106 2.30 8.91 -16.34
N LYS A 107 1.17 9.27 -16.93
CA LYS A 107 1.14 10.25 -18.02
C LYS A 107 0.87 11.66 -17.54
N ASN A 108 0.60 11.81 -16.24
CA ASN A 108 0.26 13.12 -15.68
C ASN A 108 1.56 13.89 -15.38
N PRO A 109 1.76 15.06 -16.01
CA PRO A 109 3.01 15.82 -15.80
C PRO A 109 3.26 16.17 -14.34
N LYS A 110 2.20 16.29 -13.54
CA LYS A 110 2.32 16.63 -12.12
C LYS A 110 3.15 15.58 -11.36
N TYR A 111 3.13 14.33 -11.81
CA TYR A 111 3.81 13.24 -11.12
C TYR A 111 5.00 12.70 -11.89
N GLN A 112 5.42 13.37 -12.93
CA GLN A 112 6.62 12.95 -13.67
C GLN A 112 7.87 13.26 -12.85
N PRO A 113 8.88 12.38 -12.91
CA PRO A 113 10.13 12.63 -12.21
C PRO A 113 10.91 13.80 -12.80
#